data_2c9749138b28425642527a4e80ba9bda
#
_entry.id   2c9749138b28425642527a4e80ba9bda
#
_cell.length_a   1.000
_cell.length_b   1.000
_cell.length_c   1.000
_cell.angle_alpha   90.00
_cell.angle_beta   90.00
_cell.angle_gamma   90.00
#
_symmetry.space_group_name_H-M   'P 1'
#
loop_
_entity.id
_entity.type
_entity.pdbx_description
1 polymer ?
#
loop_
_entity_poly.entity_id
_entity_poly.type
_entity_poly.pdbx_seq_one_letter_code
_entity_poly.pdbx_strand_id
1 'polypeptide(L)'
;MTSAAVTVSLEDLKNGNVSFQTLVDAFGPDSLGIIVVKDVPEEFVQLRHRLLSYSSYLGNLPQFRLDKIENPASKYLTGWSRGKETLKNGQIDTHKGSFYANCAFYVDPSLDCAKPTEEFSPANFPEYLSPNLWPSNIAGFKETFEDLCRLIIDTAVLVARACDQYASKEIPDYKPGYLEHVVKTSTTTKARLLHYFPADADAKEESNDDDWCATHLDHGCLTGLTSAMFINETKQVPAIPITYSYNPRYLPTLAELDSSPDPTAGLYIQSRSGETVQVKIPRDCIAFQTGEALERITKGKFKAVPHYVRGVRPGVAGGENDGAKIARNTLAVFTQPNLGEIVDLDQDISFGEFARGIVEKNTTK
;
A
#
# COMPACT_ATOMS: atom_id res chain seq x y z
N MET A 1 21.77 11.24 -12.99
CA MET A 1 21.98 9.78 -12.84
C MET A 1 20.71 9.24 -12.22
N THR A 2 19.99 8.33 -12.87
CA THR A 2 18.83 7.69 -12.27
C THR A 2 19.33 6.82 -11.13
N SER A 3 19.14 7.25 -9.89
CA SER A 3 19.41 6.44 -8.71
C SER A 3 18.44 5.26 -8.75
N ALA A 4 18.94 4.06 -8.98
CA ALA A 4 18.14 2.85 -8.91
C ALA A 4 17.85 2.52 -7.45
N ALA A 5 16.64 2.04 -7.14
CA ALA A 5 16.32 1.55 -5.79
C ALA A 5 17.26 0.39 -5.40
N VAL A 6 17.71 0.39 -4.15
CA VAL A 6 18.54 -0.69 -3.60
C VAL A 6 17.79 -2.02 -3.68
N THR A 7 18.45 -3.07 -4.14
CA THR A 7 17.83 -4.40 -4.28
C THR A 7 18.61 -5.42 -3.45
N VAL A 8 17.87 -6.23 -2.69
CA VAL A 8 18.39 -7.34 -1.88
C VAL A 8 17.63 -8.62 -2.20
N SER A 9 18.23 -9.80 -1.92
CA SER A 9 17.50 -11.06 -2.04
C SER A 9 16.71 -11.38 -0.76
N LEU A 10 15.60 -12.10 -0.90
CA LEU A 10 14.86 -12.61 0.24
C LEU A 10 15.72 -13.54 1.11
N GLU A 11 16.62 -14.29 0.47
CA GLU A 11 17.54 -15.21 1.16
C GLU A 11 18.57 -14.46 2.03
N ASP A 12 19.12 -13.33 1.52
CA ASP A 12 20.03 -12.49 2.31
C ASP A 12 19.34 -11.90 3.55
N LEU A 13 18.06 -11.50 3.41
CA LEU A 13 17.25 -11.03 4.55
C LEU A 13 17.04 -12.15 5.59
N LYS A 14 16.69 -13.36 5.15
CA LYS A 14 16.48 -14.52 6.03
C LYS A 14 17.73 -14.86 6.81
N ASN A 15 18.88 -14.80 6.16
CA ASN A 15 20.17 -15.18 6.73
C ASN A 15 20.89 -14.05 7.49
N GLY A 16 20.30 -12.82 7.50
CA GLY A 16 20.91 -11.64 8.12
C GLY A 16 22.18 -11.15 7.40
N ASN A 17 22.30 -11.40 6.10
CA ASN A 17 23.47 -11.07 5.28
C ASN A 17 23.39 -9.66 4.66
N VAL A 18 22.29 -8.91 4.88
CA VAL A 18 22.16 -7.54 4.38
C VAL A 18 23.10 -6.64 5.18
N SER A 19 24.04 -5.99 4.50
CA SER A 19 25.01 -5.10 5.16
C SER A 19 24.34 -3.83 5.71
N PHE A 20 24.93 -3.25 6.76
CA PHE A 20 24.46 -1.97 7.29
C PHE A 20 24.58 -0.84 6.27
N GLN A 21 25.61 -0.86 5.42
CA GLN A 21 25.75 0.11 4.35
C GLN A 21 24.60 -0.01 3.34
N THR A 22 24.18 -1.22 2.98
CA THR A 22 23.01 -1.46 2.11
C THR A 22 21.75 -0.85 2.69
N LEU A 23 21.53 -0.95 4.02
CA LEU A 23 20.38 -0.33 4.68
C LEU A 23 20.46 1.19 4.71
N VAL A 24 21.66 1.76 4.92
CA VAL A 24 21.89 3.21 4.83
C VAL A 24 21.66 3.72 3.41
N ASP A 25 22.10 2.99 2.40
CA ASP A 25 21.90 3.35 1.00
C ASP A 25 20.41 3.30 0.60
N ALA A 26 19.63 2.38 1.23
CA ALA A 26 18.20 2.24 0.98
C ALA A 26 17.33 3.24 1.77
N PHE A 27 17.63 3.45 3.05
CA PHE A 27 16.76 4.11 4.02
C PHE A 27 17.38 5.29 4.76
N GLY A 28 18.69 5.50 4.60
CA GLY A 28 19.41 6.59 5.26
C GLY A 28 18.97 7.98 4.78
N PRO A 29 19.51 9.05 5.40
CA PRO A 29 19.04 10.42 5.16
C PRO A 29 19.11 10.90 3.71
N ASP A 30 20.06 10.39 2.93
CA ASP A 30 20.30 10.80 1.52
C ASP A 30 19.76 9.77 0.50
N SER A 31 19.00 8.78 0.98
CA SER A 31 18.47 7.69 0.17
C SER A 31 17.11 8.01 -0.44
N LEU A 32 16.59 7.08 -1.25
CA LEU A 32 15.22 7.10 -1.77
C LEU A 32 14.18 6.58 -0.75
N GLY A 33 14.60 6.08 0.42
CA GLY A 33 13.69 5.51 1.43
C GLY A 33 12.96 4.26 0.96
N ILE A 34 13.52 3.53 0.01
CA ILE A 34 12.90 2.32 -0.55
C ILE A 34 13.93 1.23 -0.81
N ILE A 35 13.56 -0.01 -0.51
CA ILE A 35 14.32 -1.22 -0.83
C ILE A 35 13.45 -2.18 -1.65
N VAL A 36 14.04 -2.86 -2.63
CA VAL A 36 13.38 -3.87 -3.44
C VAL A 36 13.88 -5.25 -3.01
N VAL A 37 12.95 -6.15 -2.66
CA VAL A 37 13.26 -7.53 -2.31
C VAL A 37 12.93 -8.42 -3.50
N LYS A 38 13.96 -9.06 -4.06
CA LYS A 38 13.87 -10.03 -5.15
C LYS A 38 13.89 -11.47 -4.64
N ASP A 39 13.73 -12.41 -5.55
CA ASP A 39 13.76 -13.86 -5.28
C ASP A 39 12.67 -14.27 -4.27
N VAL A 40 11.52 -13.62 -4.35
CA VAL A 40 10.33 -13.96 -3.56
C VAL A 40 9.68 -15.24 -4.11
N PRO A 41 8.89 -15.99 -3.31
CA PRO A 41 8.22 -17.20 -3.78
C PRO A 41 7.35 -16.95 -5.00
N GLU A 42 7.28 -17.92 -5.92
CA GLU A 42 6.40 -17.85 -7.12
C GLU A 42 4.93 -17.64 -6.73
N GLU A 43 4.52 -18.14 -5.58
CA GLU A 43 3.18 -17.93 -5.02
C GLU A 43 2.83 -16.43 -4.90
N PHE A 44 3.81 -15.57 -4.57
CA PHE A 44 3.63 -14.11 -4.55
C PHE A 44 3.19 -13.59 -5.93
N VAL A 45 3.85 -14.03 -7.00
CA VAL A 45 3.54 -13.59 -8.37
C VAL A 45 2.11 -14.00 -8.75
N GLN A 46 1.71 -15.23 -8.40
CA GLN A 46 0.37 -15.77 -8.68
C GLN A 46 -0.71 -15.03 -7.88
N LEU A 47 -0.48 -14.80 -6.58
CA LEU A 47 -1.41 -14.07 -5.71
C LEU A 47 -1.52 -12.59 -6.11
N ARG A 48 -0.40 -11.94 -6.44
CA ARG A 48 -0.38 -10.58 -6.98
C ARG A 48 -1.24 -10.49 -8.25
N HIS A 49 -1.01 -11.35 -9.23
CA HIS A 49 -1.74 -11.34 -10.49
C HIS A 49 -3.25 -11.53 -10.26
N ARG A 50 -3.63 -12.47 -9.38
CA ARG A 50 -5.03 -12.73 -9.05
C ARG A 50 -5.68 -11.56 -8.32
N LEU A 51 -5.05 -11.05 -7.26
CA LEU A 51 -5.64 -9.95 -6.48
C LEU A 51 -5.76 -8.66 -7.30
N LEU A 52 -4.75 -8.33 -8.10
CA LEU A 52 -4.80 -7.14 -8.95
C LEU A 52 -5.82 -7.29 -10.09
N SER A 53 -6.10 -8.51 -10.58
CA SER A 53 -7.25 -8.78 -11.44
C SER A 53 -8.58 -8.51 -10.72
N TYR A 54 -8.66 -8.90 -9.45
CA TYR A 54 -9.86 -8.67 -8.63
C TYR A 54 -10.12 -7.19 -8.34
N SER A 55 -9.10 -6.36 -8.38
CA SER A 55 -9.25 -4.89 -8.28
C SER A 55 -10.08 -4.34 -9.44
N SER A 56 -9.87 -4.81 -10.67
CA SER A 56 -10.70 -4.45 -11.83
C SER A 56 -12.13 -4.96 -11.70
N TYR A 57 -12.33 -6.22 -11.25
CA TYR A 57 -13.68 -6.72 -10.99
C TYR A 57 -14.41 -5.88 -9.95
N LEU A 58 -13.71 -5.50 -8.86
CA LEU A 58 -14.26 -4.68 -7.80
C LEU A 58 -14.66 -3.30 -8.30
N GLY A 59 -13.75 -2.61 -9.01
CA GLY A 59 -14.01 -1.27 -9.57
C GLY A 59 -15.17 -1.23 -10.56
N ASN A 60 -15.44 -2.36 -11.23
CA ASN A 60 -16.53 -2.50 -12.20
C ASN A 60 -17.81 -3.10 -11.62
N LEU A 61 -17.91 -3.29 -10.28
CA LEU A 61 -19.16 -3.70 -9.67
C LEU A 61 -20.23 -2.60 -9.81
N PRO A 62 -21.52 -3.00 -9.95
CA PRO A 62 -22.63 -2.04 -9.89
C PRO A 62 -22.61 -1.26 -8.56
N GLN A 63 -22.94 0.03 -8.60
CA GLN A 63 -22.89 0.93 -7.43
C GLN A 63 -23.61 0.38 -6.21
N PHE A 64 -24.81 -0.20 -6.38
CA PHE A 64 -25.59 -0.78 -5.24
C PHE A 64 -24.87 -1.92 -4.50
N ARG A 65 -23.83 -2.53 -5.12
CA ARG A 65 -22.97 -3.54 -4.47
C ARG A 65 -21.79 -2.89 -3.77
N LEU A 66 -21.23 -1.84 -4.36
CA LEU A 66 -20.17 -1.05 -3.76
C LEU A 66 -20.66 -0.33 -2.51
N ASP A 67 -21.88 0.23 -2.54
CA ASP A 67 -22.52 0.89 -1.38
C ASP A 67 -22.61 -0.03 -0.14
N LYS A 68 -22.74 -1.34 -0.35
CA LYS A 68 -22.82 -2.33 0.75
C LYS A 68 -21.50 -2.55 1.48
N ILE A 69 -20.40 -2.19 0.87
CA ILE A 69 -19.07 -2.34 1.42
C ILE A 69 -18.37 -0.99 1.64
N GLU A 70 -19.09 0.12 1.54
CA GLU A 70 -18.63 1.43 2.03
C GLU A 70 -18.81 1.51 3.56
N ASN A 71 -17.83 2.08 4.25
CA ASN A 71 -17.88 2.28 5.71
C ASN A 71 -17.55 3.73 6.12
N PRO A 72 -18.55 4.62 6.10
CA PRO A 72 -18.36 6.00 6.56
C PRO A 72 -17.90 6.11 8.02
N ALA A 73 -18.36 5.16 8.88
CA ALA A 73 -18.00 5.16 10.30
C ALA A 73 -16.52 4.96 10.54
N SER A 74 -15.81 4.19 9.66
CA SER A 74 -14.36 4.05 9.68
C SER A 74 -13.63 5.16 8.95
N LYS A 75 -14.28 6.27 8.61
CA LYS A 75 -13.76 7.31 7.71
C LYS A 75 -13.30 6.76 6.36
N TYR A 76 -14.01 5.74 5.86
CA TYR A 76 -13.69 4.99 4.63
C TYR A 76 -12.33 4.26 4.65
N LEU A 77 -11.77 3.97 5.83
CA LEU A 77 -10.52 3.22 5.99
C LEU A 77 -10.75 1.71 6.25
N THR A 78 -11.96 1.22 6.00
CA THR A 78 -12.31 -0.20 5.78
C THR A 78 -13.35 -0.28 4.68
N GLY A 79 -13.27 -1.33 3.85
CA GLY A 79 -14.15 -1.51 2.68
C GLY A 79 -13.79 -0.60 1.51
N TRP A 80 -14.76 -0.33 0.66
CA TRP A 80 -14.60 0.43 -0.59
C TRP A 80 -14.82 1.91 -0.41
N SER A 81 -14.07 2.70 -1.14
CA SER A 81 -14.32 4.13 -1.30
C SER A 81 -13.92 4.63 -2.70
N ARG A 82 -14.73 5.54 -3.26
CA ARG A 82 -14.43 6.32 -4.46
C ARG A 82 -15.02 7.71 -4.31
N GLY A 83 -14.25 8.75 -4.69
CA GLY A 83 -14.73 10.12 -4.56
C GLY A 83 -14.93 10.58 -3.10
N LYS A 84 -14.13 10.07 -2.18
CA LYS A 84 -14.14 10.45 -0.76
C LYS A 84 -12.85 11.17 -0.34
N GLU A 85 -11.85 11.17 -1.20
CA GLU A 85 -10.58 11.86 -0.96
C GLU A 85 -10.57 13.18 -1.73
N THR A 86 -9.96 14.21 -1.14
CA THR A 86 -9.81 15.52 -1.76
C THR A 86 -8.37 15.75 -2.18
N LEU A 87 -8.17 16.16 -3.42
CA LEU A 87 -6.87 16.53 -3.96
C LEU A 87 -6.41 17.88 -3.41
N LYS A 88 -5.12 18.21 -3.55
CA LYS A 88 -4.55 19.49 -3.09
C LYS A 88 -5.24 20.75 -3.65
N ASN A 89 -5.80 20.65 -4.84
CA ASN A 89 -6.56 21.72 -5.49
C ASN A 89 -8.02 21.84 -4.99
N GLY A 90 -8.43 21.03 -4.01
CA GLY A 90 -9.79 21.02 -3.45
C GLY A 90 -10.80 20.22 -4.28
N GLN A 91 -10.39 19.60 -5.38
CA GLN A 91 -11.26 18.73 -6.18
C GLN A 91 -11.38 17.33 -5.52
N ILE A 92 -12.52 16.69 -5.73
CA ILE A 92 -12.75 15.32 -5.28
C ILE A 92 -12.05 14.36 -6.24
N ASP A 93 -11.23 13.45 -5.71
CA ASP A 93 -10.59 12.39 -6.49
C ASP A 93 -11.61 11.31 -6.87
N THR A 94 -12.05 11.33 -8.12
CA THR A 94 -12.96 10.32 -8.70
C THR A 94 -12.25 9.30 -9.60
N HIS A 95 -10.95 9.51 -9.85
CA HIS A 95 -10.17 8.69 -10.77
C HIS A 95 -9.64 7.40 -10.14
N LYS A 96 -9.69 7.31 -8.81
CA LYS A 96 -9.28 6.09 -8.12
C LYS A 96 -10.36 5.58 -7.17
N GLY A 97 -10.48 4.26 -7.14
CA GLY A 97 -11.18 3.53 -6.10
C GLY A 97 -10.20 2.86 -5.15
N SER A 98 -10.52 2.80 -3.88
CA SER A 98 -9.70 2.19 -2.84
C SER A 98 -10.51 1.16 -2.08
N PHE A 99 -9.93 -0.01 -1.85
CA PHE A 99 -10.47 -0.99 -0.92
C PHE A 99 -9.46 -1.16 0.21
N TYR A 100 -9.90 -0.85 1.44
CA TYR A 100 -9.09 -1.00 2.63
C TYR A 100 -9.51 -2.20 3.46
N ALA A 101 -8.54 -2.93 4.00
CA ALA A 101 -8.76 -3.94 5.02
C ALA A 101 -7.70 -3.87 6.11
N ASN A 102 -8.12 -4.18 7.35
CA ASN A 102 -7.22 -4.43 8.46
C ASN A 102 -6.56 -5.79 8.25
N CYS A 103 -5.27 -5.90 8.54
CA CYS A 103 -4.52 -7.14 8.47
C CYS A 103 -4.37 -7.82 9.84
N ALA A 104 -5.29 -7.60 10.79
CA ALA A 104 -5.30 -8.24 12.10
C ALA A 104 -5.31 -9.78 12.01
N PHE A 105 -5.87 -10.33 10.92
CA PHE A 105 -5.84 -11.76 10.59
C PHE A 105 -4.43 -12.35 10.47
N TYR A 106 -3.41 -11.52 10.29
CA TYR A 106 -2.01 -11.95 10.28
C TYR A 106 -1.57 -12.49 11.66
N VAL A 107 -2.01 -11.82 12.72
CA VAL A 107 -1.69 -12.20 14.11
C VAL A 107 -2.66 -13.27 14.62
N ASP A 108 -3.95 -13.10 14.33
CA ASP A 108 -5.00 -14.04 14.71
C ASP A 108 -6.04 -14.13 13.58
N PRO A 109 -6.16 -15.29 12.89
CA PRO A 109 -7.08 -15.47 11.77
C PRO A 109 -8.56 -15.18 12.08
N SER A 110 -8.94 -15.14 13.35
CA SER A 110 -10.32 -14.82 13.77
C SER A 110 -10.61 -13.33 13.86
N LEU A 111 -9.59 -12.47 13.72
CA LEU A 111 -9.73 -11.02 13.87
C LEU A 111 -10.03 -10.32 12.54
N ASP A 112 -11.09 -9.53 12.51
CA ASP A 112 -11.40 -8.59 11.42
C ASP A 112 -10.88 -7.16 11.68
N CYS A 113 -10.46 -6.85 12.90
CA CYS A 113 -9.82 -5.59 13.30
C CYS A 113 -9.05 -5.78 14.62
N ALA A 114 -8.28 -4.77 15.03
CA ALA A 114 -7.66 -4.76 16.35
C ALA A 114 -8.73 -4.77 17.46
N LYS A 115 -8.39 -5.36 18.60
CA LYS A 115 -9.28 -5.36 19.78
C LYS A 115 -9.25 -4.00 20.47
N PRO A 116 -10.38 -3.44 20.87
CA PRO A 116 -10.44 -2.20 21.64
C PRO A 116 -9.81 -2.41 23.03
N THR A 117 -9.29 -1.32 23.60
CA THR A 117 -8.79 -1.23 24.96
C THR A 117 -9.53 -0.11 25.69
N GLU A 118 -9.24 0.10 27.00
CA GLU A 118 -9.80 1.24 27.74
C GLU A 118 -9.38 2.58 27.12
N GLU A 119 -8.14 2.67 26.61
CA GLU A 119 -7.59 3.87 26.01
C GLU A 119 -8.02 4.04 24.54
N PHE A 120 -8.06 2.94 23.79
CA PHE A 120 -8.35 2.94 22.35
C PHE A 120 -9.71 2.31 22.09
N SER A 121 -10.72 3.15 21.90
CA SER A 121 -12.10 2.73 21.66
C SER A 121 -12.51 2.94 20.20
N PRO A 122 -13.54 2.21 19.69
CA PRO A 122 -14.09 2.43 18.37
C PRO A 122 -14.63 3.85 18.13
N ALA A 123 -15.03 4.56 19.20
CA ALA A 123 -15.49 5.94 19.14
C ALA A 123 -14.33 6.90 18.81
N ASN A 124 -13.13 6.62 19.33
CA ASN A 124 -11.98 7.49 19.19
C ASN A 124 -11.05 7.09 18.03
N PHE A 125 -11.04 5.80 17.66
CA PHE A 125 -10.19 5.23 16.61
C PHE A 125 -10.99 4.32 15.67
N PRO A 126 -12.10 4.80 15.07
CA PRO A 126 -12.95 3.98 14.22
C PRO A 126 -12.19 3.44 12.99
N GLU A 127 -11.21 4.17 12.51
CA GLU A 127 -10.36 3.81 11.39
C GLU A 127 -9.51 2.55 11.63
N TYR A 128 -9.20 2.20 12.88
CA TYR A 128 -8.42 1.02 13.25
C TYR A 128 -9.25 -0.11 13.85
N LEU A 129 -10.39 0.24 14.43
CA LEU A 129 -11.22 -0.66 15.25
C LEU A 129 -12.54 -1.04 14.58
N SER A 130 -12.78 -0.62 13.35
CA SER A 130 -13.92 -1.08 12.56
C SER A 130 -13.60 -2.40 11.85
N PRO A 131 -14.51 -3.39 11.87
CA PRO A 131 -14.29 -4.67 11.21
C PRO A 131 -14.21 -4.54 9.69
N ASN A 132 -13.58 -5.52 9.04
CA ASN A 132 -13.48 -5.58 7.59
C ASN A 132 -14.83 -5.80 6.93
N LEU A 133 -15.02 -5.19 5.75
CA LEU A 133 -16.16 -5.38 4.88
C LEU A 133 -15.71 -6.02 3.56
N TRP A 134 -15.98 -7.30 3.38
CA TRP A 134 -15.53 -8.07 2.22
C TRP A 134 -16.54 -8.08 1.07
N PRO A 135 -16.10 -7.96 -0.21
CA PRO A 135 -16.99 -8.07 -1.36
C PRO A 135 -17.40 -9.52 -1.60
N SER A 136 -18.57 -9.89 -1.14
CA SER A 136 -19.11 -11.27 -1.25
C SER A 136 -19.32 -11.76 -2.69
N ASN A 137 -19.29 -10.87 -3.66
CA ASN A 137 -19.56 -11.19 -5.07
C ASN A 137 -18.32 -11.56 -5.87
N ILE A 138 -17.13 -11.40 -5.32
CA ILE A 138 -15.87 -11.75 -5.97
C ILE A 138 -15.32 -13.00 -5.29
N ALA A 139 -15.56 -14.17 -5.93
CA ALA A 139 -15.13 -15.45 -5.38
C ALA A 139 -13.61 -15.51 -5.18
N GLY A 140 -13.17 -15.90 -3.98
CA GLY A 140 -11.75 -15.98 -3.61
C GLY A 140 -11.08 -14.64 -3.29
N PHE A 141 -11.86 -13.53 -3.23
CA PHE A 141 -11.28 -12.20 -2.95
C PHE A 141 -10.61 -12.14 -1.57
N LYS A 142 -11.36 -12.50 -0.52
CA LYS A 142 -10.84 -12.45 0.86
C LYS A 142 -9.60 -13.32 1.03
N GLU A 143 -9.68 -14.58 0.60
CA GLU A 143 -8.57 -15.55 0.70
C GLU A 143 -7.31 -15.02 -0.02
N THR A 144 -7.45 -14.59 -1.28
CA THR A 144 -6.33 -14.07 -2.07
C THR A 144 -5.72 -12.81 -1.46
N PHE A 145 -6.57 -11.92 -0.94
CA PHE A 145 -6.12 -10.69 -0.27
C PHE A 145 -5.33 -10.99 0.99
N GLU A 146 -5.86 -11.86 1.85
CA GLU A 146 -5.21 -12.25 3.10
C GLU A 146 -3.88 -12.96 2.84
N ASP A 147 -3.84 -13.92 1.91
CA ASP A 147 -2.65 -14.70 1.60
C ASP A 147 -1.52 -13.81 1.04
N LEU A 148 -1.86 -12.88 0.12
CA LEU A 148 -0.87 -11.94 -0.39
C LEU A 148 -0.36 -10.99 0.70
N CYS A 149 -1.24 -10.47 1.55
CA CYS A 149 -0.84 -9.62 2.66
C CYS A 149 0.06 -10.36 3.66
N ARG A 150 -0.19 -11.65 3.96
CA ARG A 150 0.68 -12.47 4.83
C ARG A 150 2.10 -12.56 4.27
N LEU A 151 2.26 -12.87 2.98
CA LEU A 151 3.58 -12.93 2.34
C LEU A 151 4.32 -11.58 2.39
N ILE A 152 3.59 -10.49 2.16
CA ILE A 152 4.19 -9.14 2.22
C ILE A 152 4.59 -8.80 3.66
N ILE A 153 3.76 -9.10 4.66
CA ILE A 153 4.07 -8.82 6.07
C ILE A 153 5.22 -9.71 6.56
N ASP A 154 5.26 -11.00 6.19
CA ASP A 154 6.39 -11.88 6.51
C ASP A 154 7.72 -11.31 5.98
N THR A 155 7.71 -10.78 4.77
CA THR A 155 8.88 -10.12 4.19
C THR A 155 9.20 -8.81 4.90
N ALA A 156 8.18 -8.01 5.27
CA ALA A 156 8.34 -6.77 6.05
C ALA A 156 9.00 -7.04 7.42
N VAL A 157 8.65 -8.16 8.08
CA VAL A 157 9.26 -8.60 9.35
C VAL A 157 10.76 -8.83 9.17
N LEU A 158 11.18 -9.42 8.05
CA LEU A 158 12.62 -9.65 7.78
C LEU A 158 13.36 -8.33 7.51
N VAL A 159 12.73 -7.40 6.78
CA VAL A 159 13.30 -6.05 6.56
C VAL A 159 13.38 -5.30 7.90
N ALA A 160 12.34 -5.35 8.74
CA ALA A 160 12.33 -4.76 10.07
C ALA A 160 13.43 -5.34 10.96
N ARG A 161 13.65 -6.66 10.94
CA ARG A 161 14.76 -7.34 11.65
C ARG A 161 16.12 -6.80 11.21
N ALA A 162 16.34 -6.62 9.91
CA ALA A 162 17.59 -6.04 9.42
C ALA A 162 17.77 -4.60 9.91
N CYS A 163 16.70 -3.80 9.92
CA CYS A 163 16.70 -2.44 10.48
C CYS A 163 16.98 -2.44 11.99
N ASP A 164 16.44 -3.40 12.76
CA ASP A 164 16.70 -3.57 14.19
C ASP A 164 18.18 -3.82 14.49
N GLN A 165 18.81 -4.69 13.69
CA GLN A 165 20.24 -5.00 13.86
C GLN A 165 21.11 -3.74 13.69
N TYR A 166 20.78 -2.92 12.71
CA TYR A 166 21.43 -1.63 12.50
C TYR A 166 21.14 -0.66 13.66
N ALA A 167 19.86 -0.48 14.00
CA ALA A 167 19.43 0.43 15.06
C ALA A 167 20.04 0.09 16.42
N SER A 168 20.11 -1.22 16.76
CA SER A 168 20.72 -1.70 18.00
C SER A 168 22.20 -1.37 18.13
N LYS A 169 22.90 -1.21 17.00
CA LYS A 169 24.32 -0.84 16.97
C LYS A 169 24.55 0.67 16.98
N GLU A 170 23.68 1.42 16.31
CA GLU A 170 23.88 2.82 15.99
C GLU A 170 23.13 3.79 16.93
N ILE A 171 22.16 3.28 17.69
CA ILE A 171 21.32 4.11 18.58
C ILE A 171 21.55 3.65 20.03
N PRO A 172 22.09 4.52 20.90
CA PRO A 172 22.18 4.27 22.33
C PRO A 172 20.80 3.94 22.92
N ASP A 173 20.77 2.97 23.83
CA ASP A 173 19.56 2.53 24.56
C ASP A 173 18.42 2.00 23.67
N TYR A 174 18.70 1.69 22.40
CA TYR A 174 17.74 1.05 21.53
C TYR A 174 17.43 -0.39 22.03
N LYS A 175 16.13 -0.71 22.10
CA LYS A 175 15.69 -2.06 22.52
C LYS A 175 15.83 -3.02 21.34
N PRO A 176 16.78 -3.99 21.37
CA PRO A 176 16.97 -4.93 20.27
C PRO A 176 15.70 -5.70 19.95
N GLY A 177 15.39 -5.87 18.66
CA GLY A 177 14.22 -6.59 18.17
C GLY A 177 12.91 -5.80 18.29
N TYR A 178 12.95 -4.51 18.65
CA TYR A 178 11.74 -3.71 18.86
C TYR A 178 10.95 -3.50 17.55
N LEU A 179 11.63 -3.13 16.48
CA LEU A 179 10.97 -2.87 15.19
C LEU A 179 10.41 -4.17 14.57
N GLU A 180 11.17 -5.29 14.68
CA GLU A 180 10.66 -6.61 14.29
C GLU A 180 9.40 -6.97 15.07
N HIS A 181 9.43 -6.78 16.41
CA HIS A 181 8.28 -7.03 17.27
C HIS A 181 7.07 -6.22 16.85
N VAL A 182 7.24 -4.90 16.70
CA VAL A 182 6.16 -3.97 16.30
C VAL A 182 5.50 -4.40 14.98
N VAL A 183 6.28 -4.74 13.96
CA VAL A 183 5.74 -5.16 12.66
C VAL A 183 5.06 -6.53 12.76
N LYS A 184 5.66 -7.49 13.47
CA LYS A 184 5.19 -8.87 13.57
C LYS A 184 3.92 -9.04 14.39
N THR A 185 3.72 -8.22 15.42
CA THR A 185 2.60 -8.37 16.36
C THR A 185 1.48 -7.38 16.15
N SER A 186 1.59 -6.55 15.11
CA SER A 186 0.60 -5.52 14.82
C SER A 186 -0.74 -6.09 14.36
N THR A 187 -1.80 -5.70 15.04
CA THR A 187 -3.19 -5.92 14.62
C THR A 187 -3.80 -4.70 13.92
N THR A 188 -3.04 -3.60 13.80
CA THR A 188 -3.44 -2.34 13.16
C THR A 188 -2.83 -2.14 11.77
N THR A 189 -1.99 -3.07 11.30
CA THR A 189 -1.54 -3.10 9.90
C THR A 189 -2.72 -3.05 8.96
N LYS A 190 -2.65 -2.20 7.93
CA LYS A 190 -3.69 -2.04 6.91
C LYS A 190 -3.16 -2.35 5.53
N ALA A 191 -4.03 -2.84 4.67
CA ALA A 191 -3.74 -2.96 3.26
C ALA A 191 -4.75 -2.15 2.43
N ARG A 192 -4.27 -1.55 1.36
CA ARG A 192 -5.03 -0.76 0.41
C ARG A 192 -4.87 -1.33 -0.99
N LEU A 193 -5.92 -1.91 -1.52
CA LEU A 193 -6.02 -2.30 -2.91
C LEU A 193 -6.59 -1.14 -3.71
N LEU A 194 -5.86 -0.71 -4.73
CA LEU A 194 -6.18 0.47 -5.52
C LEU A 194 -6.57 0.08 -6.94
N HIS A 195 -7.65 0.66 -7.42
CA HIS A 195 -8.09 0.61 -8.79
C HIS A 195 -8.12 2.03 -9.36
N TYR A 196 -7.19 2.33 -10.23
CA TYR A 196 -7.21 3.57 -10.98
C TYR A 196 -8.00 3.34 -12.26
N PHE A 197 -9.11 4.06 -12.37
CA PHE A 197 -10.00 3.96 -13.51
C PHE A 197 -9.33 4.46 -14.79
N PRO A 198 -9.69 3.89 -15.96
CA PRO A 198 -9.23 4.43 -17.21
C PRO A 198 -9.57 5.92 -17.34
N ALA A 199 -8.62 6.71 -17.83
CA ALA A 199 -8.87 8.11 -18.11
C ALA A 199 -9.89 8.25 -19.23
N ASP A 200 -10.83 9.20 -19.11
CA ASP A 200 -11.77 9.53 -20.18
C ASP A 200 -10.99 10.12 -21.36
N ALA A 201 -11.30 9.66 -22.57
CA ALA A 201 -10.62 10.12 -23.79
C ALA A 201 -10.80 11.62 -24.04
N ASP A 202 -11.89 12.20 -23.52
CA ASP A 202 -12.24 13.63 -23.65
C ASP A 202 -11.75 14.47 -22.45
N ALA A 203 -11.11 13.88 -21.46
CA ALA A 203 -10.54 14.62 -20.35
C ALA A 203 -9.44 15.53 -20.88
N LYS A 204 -9.65 16.85 -20.77
CA LYS A 204 -8.59 17.82 -21.09
C LYS A 204 -7.41 17.56 -20.16
N GLU A 205 -6.20 17.57 -20.75
CA GLU A 205 -4.97 17.64 -19.97
C GLU A 205 -5.01 18.89 -19.06
N GLU A 206 -5.57 18.76 -17.88
CA GLU A 206 -5.27 19.70 -16.81
C GLU A 206 -3.92 19.28 -16.26
N SER A 207 -2.91 20.01 -16.72
CA SER A 207 -1.50 19.79 -16.42
C SER A 207 -1.16 20.11 -14.98
N ASN A 208 -1.39 19.16 -14.07
CA ASN A 208 -0.77 19.17 -12.75
C ASN A 208 -0.08 17.83 -12.51
N ASP A 209 1.21 17.90 -12.26
CA ASP A 209 2.11 16.75 -12.04
C ASP A 209 1.73 15.84 -10.83
N ASP A 210 0.69 16.20 -10.06
CA ASP A 210 0.24 15.56 -8.82
C ASP A 210 -1.11 14.82 -8.94
N ASP A 211 -1.53 14.38 -10.13
CA ASP A 211 -2.94 14.12 -10.43
C ASP A 211 -3.56 12.84 -9.82
N TRP A 212 -2.80 11.87 -9.33
CA TRP A 212 -3.37 10.58 -8.91
C TRP A 212 -3.16 10.20 -7.44
N CYS A 213 -2.16 10.72 -6.80
CA CYS A 213 -1.97 10.70 -5.36
C CYS A 213 -1.01 11.82 -4.99
N ALA A 214 -1.49 12.81 -4.25
CA ALA A 214 -0.68 13.95 -3.84
C ALA A 214 0.56 13.51 -3.06
N THR A 215 1.66 14.27 -3.17
CA THR A 215 2.89 14.04 -2.40
C THR A 215 2.59 13.94 -0.91
N HIS A 216 2.93 12.82 -0.29
CA HIS A 216 2.70 12.53 1.13
C HIS A 216 3.81 11.65 1.70
N LEU A 217 3.80 11.48 3.02
CA LEU A 217 4.58 10.50 3.76
C LEU A 217 3.65 9.40 4.27
N ASP A 218 4.12 8.17 4.29
CA ASP A 218 3.43 7.09 4.98
C ASP A 218 3.65 7.19 6.49
N HIS A 219 2.63 6.92 7.28
CA HIS A 219 2.68 7.09 8.73
C HIS A 219 3.13 5.83 9.49
N GLY A 220 3.13 4.67 8.83
CA GLY A 220 3.54 3.40 9.42
C GLY A 220 5.05 3.22 9.54
N CYS A 221 5.46 1.96 9.75
CA CYS A 221 6.89 1.59 9.76
C CYS A 221 7.41 1.38 8.34
N LEU A 222 6.88 0.38 7.66
CA LEU A 222 7.23 0.00 6.30
C LEU A 222 5.96 -0.15 5.47
N THR A 223 5.97 0.35 4.25
CA THR A 223 4.89 0.11 3.30
C THR A 223 5.35 -0.89 2.24
N GLY A 224 4.77 -2.08 2.28
CA GLY A 224 4.99 -3.11 1.27
C GLY A 224 4.20 -2.80 0.00
N LEU A 225 4.89 -2.71 -1.13
CA LEU A 225 4.33 -2.31 -2.42
C LEU A 225 4.50 -3.42 -3.45
N THR A 226 3.42 -3.71 -4.19
CA THR A 226 3.49 -4.53 -5.40
C THR A 226 3.80 -3.67 -6.61
N SER A 227 4.37 -4.27 -7.66
CA SER A 227 4.35 -3.64 -8.98
C SER A 227 2.92 -3.38 -9.44
N ALA A 228 2.69 -2.27 -10.12
CA ALA A 228 1.38 -1.99 -10.71
C ALA A 228 1.07 -2.97 -11.86
N MET A 229 -0.21 -3.34 -12.00
CA MET A 229 -0.76 -4.14 -13.08
C MET A 229 -1.62 -3.26 -13.98
N PHE A 230 -1.34 -3.25 -15.28
CA PHE A 230 -2.11 -2.52 -16.27
C PHE A 230 -3.00 -3.49 -17.05
N ILE A 231 -4.28 -3.16 -17.18
CA ILE A 231 -5.30 -4.02 -17.78
C ILE A 231 -6.10 -3.22 -18.81
N ASN A 232 -6.31 -3.81 -19.99
CA ASN A 232 -7.25 -3.27 -20.96
C ASN A 232 -8.67 -3.75 -20.65
N GLU A 233 -9.44 -2.93 -19.95
CA GLU A 233 -10.80 -3.23 -19.51
C GLU A 233 -11.83 -3.19 -20.65
N THR A 234 -11.51 -2.61 -21.79
CA THR A 234 -12.39 -2.65 -22.96
C THR A 234 -12.64 -4.08 -23.45
N LYS A 235 -11.66 -4.97 -23.26
CA LYS A 235 -11.66 -6.33 -23.79
C LYS A 235 -11.85 -7.42 -22.74
N GLN A 236 -11.69 -7.14 -21.46
CA GLN A 236 -11.34 -8.20 -20.51
C GLN A 236 -12.14 -8.30 -19.21
N VAL A 237 -12.93 -7.29 -18.82
CA VAL A 237 -13.67 -7.42 -17.56
C VAL A 237 -15.01 -8.12 -17.81
N PRO A 238 -15.09 -9.44 -17.66
CA PRO A 238 -16.34 -10.14 -17.84
C PRO A 238 -17.30 -9.76 -16.70
N ALA A 239 -18.60 -9.69 -17.03
CA ALA A 239 -19.62 -9.53 -16.03
C ALA A 239 -19.55 -10.65 -15.00
N ILE A 240 -19.55 -10.32 -13.71
CA ILE A 240 -19.64 -11.30 -12.65
C ILE A 240 -21.03 -11.94 -12.71
N PRO A 241 -21.13 -13.29 -12.82
CA PRO A 241 -22.42 -13.95 -12.87
C PRO A 241 -23.30 -13.59 -11.65
N ILE A 242 -24.52 -13.18 -11.90
CA ILE A 242 -25.49 -12.82 -10.85
C ILE A 242 -26.16 -14.07 -10.26
N THR A 243 -26.12 -15.19 -10.97
CA THR A 243 -26.85 -16.41 -10.61
C THR A 243 -26.06 -17.30 -9.67
N TYR A 244 -26.70 -17.75 -8.60
CA TYR A 244 -26.18 -18.66 -7.57
C TYR A 244 -25.75 -20.05 -8.09
N SER A 245 -26.01 -20.37 -9.35
CA SER A 245 -25.70 -21.69 -9.94
C SER A 245 -24.24 -21.86 -10.41
N TYR A 246 -23.46 -20.78 -10.47
CA TYR A 246 -22.04 -20.81 -10.77
C TYR A 246 -21.28 -20.09 -9.66
N ASN A 247 -20.70 -20.86 -8.75
CA ASN A 247 -19.87 -20.34 -7.65
C ASN A 247 -18.45 -20.94 -7.79
N PRO A 248 -17.61 -20.42 -8.70
CA PRO A 248 -16.23 -20.86 -8.78
C PRO A 248 -15.51 -20.49 -7.50
N ARG A 249 -14.52 -21.31 -7.09
CA ARG A 249 -13.68 -20.96 -5.93
C ARG A 249 -12.94 -19.65 -6.14
N TYR A 250 -12.54 -19.38 -7.38
CA TYR A 250 -11.83 -18.15 -7.79
C TYR A 250 -12.41 -17.66 -9.12
N LEU A 251 -12.48 -16.31 -9.27
CA LEU A 251 -12.73 -15.73 -10.59
C LEU A 251 -11.48 -15.86 -11.46
N PRO A 252 -11.64 -15.87 -12.81
CA PRO A 252 -10.51 -15.85 -13.74
C PRO A 252 -9.61 -14.64 -13.53
N THR A 253 -8.31 -14.83 -13.69
CA THR A 253 -7.37 -13.71 -13.78
C THR A 253 -7.51 -12.99 -15.12
N LEU A 254 -7.19 -11.69 -15.13
CA LEU A 254 -7.21 -10.84 -16.32
C LEU A 254 -5.81 -10.78 -16.94
N ALA A 255 -5.71 -10.62 -18.25
CA ALA A 255 -4.41 -10.49 -18.91
C ALA A 255 -3.76 -9.13 -18.54
N GLU A 256 -2.55 -9.22 -18.00
CA GLU A 256 -1.72 -8.05 -17.69
C GLU A 256 -1.01 -7.56 -18.96
N LEU A 257 -1.01 -6.26 -19.20
CA LEU A 257 -0.20 -5.68 -20.27
C LEU A 257 1.29 -5.81 -19.92
N ASP A 258 2.14 -6.01 -20.93
CA ASP A 258 3.59 -6.18 -20.73
C ASP A 258 4.24 -4.97 -20.05
N SER A 259 3.75 -3.79 -20.34
CA SER A 259 4.23 -2.53 -19.75
C SER A 259 3.10 -1.50 -19.63
N SER A 260 3.36 -0.43 -18.85
CA SER A 260 2.49 0.74 -18.89
C SER A 260 2.42 1.32 -20.30
N PRO A 261 1.23 1.65 -20.82
CA PRO A 261 1.12 2.38 -22.08
C PRO A 261 1.71 3.79 -21.99
N ASP A 262 1.77 4.36 -20.79
CA ASP A 262 2.43 5.63 -20.50
C ASP A 262 3.71 5.37 -19.71
N PRO A 263 4.90 5.59 -20.30
CA PRO A 263 6.18 5.36 -19.60
C PRO A 263 6.38 6.31 -18.41
N THR A 264 5.62 7.42 -18.34
CA THR A 264 5.69 8.38 -17.22
C THR A 264 4.72 8.02 -16.09
N ALA A 265 3.82 7.06 -16.27
CA ALA A 265 2.96 6.60 -15.19
C ALA A 265 3.75 5.72 -14.20
N GLY A 266 3.53 5.90 -12.89
CA GLY A 266 4.19 5.10 -11.87
C GLY A 266 4.39 5.80 -10.54
N LEU A 267 5.21 5.17 -9.70
CA LEU A 267 5.61 5.71 -8.40
C LEU A 267 6.78 6.67 -8.57
N TYR A 268 6.68 7.83 -7.95
CA TYR A 268 7.73 8.85 -7.89
C TYR A 268 8.10 9.14 -6.45
N ILE A 269 9.39 9.19 -6.17
CA ILE A 269 9.94 9.55 -4.88
C ILE A 269 10.67 10.88 -5.04
N GLN A 270 10.38 11.82 -4.15
CA GLN A 270 11.09 13.09 -4.07
C GLN A 270 12.25 12.95 -3.08
N SER A 271 13.47 12.89 -3.58
CA SER A 271 14.66 12.86 -2.73
C SER A 271 14.80 14.15 -1.92
N ARG A 272 15.60 14.13 -0.86
CA ARG A 272 15.88 15.33 -0.04
C ARG A 272 16.68 16.39 -0.79
N SER A 273 17.42 16.00 -1.81
CA SER A 273 18.07 16.96 -2.73
C SER A 273 17.06 17.69 -3.64
N GLY A 274 15.76 17.34 -3.57
CA GLY A 274 14.70 17.89 -4.42
C GLY A 274 14.59 17.21 -5.78
N GLU A 275 15.39 16.17 -6.04
CA GLU A 275 15.30 15.38 -7.27
C GLU A 275 14.11 14.42 -7.18
N THR A 276 13.32 14.35 -8.25
CA THR A 276 12.21 13.42 -8.37
C THR A 276 12.63 12.22 -9.20
N VAL A 277 12.52 11.01 -8.62
CA VAL A 277 12.95 9.75 -9.22
C VAL A 277 11.75 8.84 -9.43
N GLN A 278 11.55 8.36 -10.67
CA GLN A 278 10.56 7.31 -10.95
C GLN A 278 11.14 5.95 -10.50
N VAL A 279 10.41 5.25 -9.64
CA VAL A 279 10.77 3.92 -9.16
C VAL A 279 9.94 2.86 -9.87
N LYS A 280 10.62 1.87 -10.46
CA LYS A 280 9.98 0.71 -11.08
C LYS A 280 10.19 -0.51 -10.20
N ILE A 281 9.09 -1.17 -9.82
CA ILE A 281 9.11 -2.41 -9.04
C ILE A 281 8.89 -3.57 -10.02
N PRO A 282 9.81 -4.54 -10.13
CA PRO A 282 9.60 -5.73 -10.95
C PRO A 282 8.41 -6.57 -10.45
N ARG A 283 7.76 -7.31 -11.35
CA ARG A 283 6.54 -8.09 -11.04
C ARG A 283 6.75 -9.20 -10.02
N ASP A 284 7.96 -9.71 -9.96
CA ASP A 284 8.45 -10.77 -9.08
C ASP A 284 9.19 -10.25 -7.85
N CYS A 285 9.01 -8.96 -7.53
CA CYS A 285 9.64 -8.31 -6.38
C CYS A 285 8.60 -7.61 -5.50
N ILE A 286 8.95 -7.44 -4.23
CA ILE A 286 8.22 -6.60 -3.27
C ILE A 286 9.12 -5.41 -2.92
N ALA A 287 8.59 -4.18 -3.01
CA ALA A 287 9.30 -3.03 -2.51
C ALA A 287 8.80 -2.64 -1.11
N PHE A 288 9.70 -2.14 -0.27
CA PHE A 288 9.37 -1.60 1.05
C PHE A 288 9.83 -0.17 1.16
N GLN A 289 8.90 0.72 1.43
CA GLN A 289 9.14 2.15 1.63
C GLN A 289 9.03 2.50 3.11
N THR A 290 9.91 3.38 3.58
CA THR A 290 9.94 3.84 4.96
C THR A 290 8.81 4.81 5.26
N GLY A 291 8.22 4.67 6.46
CA GLY A 291 7.23 5.59 6.99
C GLY A 291 7.71 6.33 8.24
N GLU A 292 6.90 7.31 8.69
CA GLU A 292 7.24 8.22 9.80
C GLU A 292 7.40 7.51 11.15
N ALA A 293 6.64 6.42 11.41
CA ALA A 293 6.82 5.65 12.64
C ALA A 293 8.20 4.99 12.69
N LEU A 294 8.68 4.43 11.58
CA LEU A 294 10.03 3.87 11.50
C LEU A 294 11.08 4.97 11.68
N GLU A 295 10.91 6.14 11.07
CA GLU A 295 11.82 7.27 11.25
C GLU A 295 11.92 7.67 12.73
N ARG A 296 10.79 7.74 13.44
CA ARG A 296 10.76 8.08 14.89
C ARG A 296 11.42 7.01 15.74
N ILE A 297 11.04 5.74 15.56
CA ILE A 297 11.62 4.61 16.30
C ILE A 297 13.13 4.55 16.11
N THR A 298 13.64 4.86 14.92
CA THR A 298 15.08 4.86 14.62
C THR A 298 15.75 6.21 14.86
N LYS A 299 15.10 7.13 15.58
CA LYS A 299 15.61 8.49 15.89
C LYS A 299 16.20 9.19 14.67
N GLY A 300 15.55 9.02 13.52
CA GLY A 300 15.93 9.63 12.26
C GLY A 300 17.14 9.01 11.56
N LYS A 301 17.64 7.84 11.98
CA LYS A 301 18.67 7.09 11.25
C LYS A 301 18.16 6.62 9.90
N PHE A 302 16.91 6.17 9.86
CA PHE A 302 16.16 5.94 8.63
C PHE A 302 15.11 7.03 8.45
N LYS A 303 14.80 7.37 7.20
CA LYS A 303 13.97 8.53 6.90
C LYS A 303 12.75 8.14 6.07
N ALA A 304 11.59 8.66 6.48
CA ALA A 304 10.42 8.69 5.61
C ALA A 304 10.68 9.66 4.44
N VAL A 305 10.23 9.30 3.25
CA VAL A 305 10.51 10.07 2.03
C VAL A 305 9.20 10.42 1.32
N PRO A 306 9.03 11.69 0.93
CA PRO A 306 7.84 12.12 0.19
C PRO A 306 7.74 11.39 -1.15
N HIS A 307 6.54 10.92 -1.46
CA HIS A 307 6.28 10.21 -2.71
C HIS A 307 4.88 10.50 -3.23
N TYR A 308 4.68 10.23 -4.53
CA TYR A 308 3.40 10.35 -5.19
C TYR A 308 3.25 9.36 -6.34
N VAL A 309 2.04 9.18 -6.84
CA VAL A 309 1.76 8.29 -7.97
C VAL A 309 1.22 9.13 -9.13
N ARG A 310 1.85 8.98 -10.29
CA ARG A 310 1.36 9.52 -11.55
C ARG A 310 0.58 8.45 -12.32
N GLY A 311 -0.62 8.80 -12.76
CA GLY A 311 -1.45 7.92 -13.56
C GLY A 311 -1.09 7.88 -15.05
N VAL A 312 -1.85 7.08 -15.81
CA VAL A 312 -1.77 7.05 -17.27
C VAL A 312 -2.47 8.27 -17.83
N ARG A 313 -1.78 9.07 -18.63
CA ARG A 313 -2.36 10.28 -19.23
C ARG A 313 -3.42 9.92 -20.27
N PRO A 314 -4.48 10.76 -20.39
CA PRO A 314 -5.47 10.62 -21.46
C PRO A 314 -4.79 10.63 -22.83
N GLY A 315 -5.27 9.80 -23.76
CA GLY A 315 -4.79 9.78 -25.15
C GLY A 315 -3.40 9.17 -25.39
N VAL A 316 -2.63 8.81 -24.36
CA VAL A 316 -1.30 8.20 -24.53
C VAL A 316 -1.39 6.71 -24.91
N ALA A 317 -2.55 6.07 -24.75
CA ALA A 317 -2.79 4.70 -25.21
C ALA A 317 -2.78 4.55 -26.76
N GLY A 318 -2.20 5.51 -27.48
CA GLY A 318 -2.14 5.56 -28.94
C GLY A 318 -1.42 4.38 -29.60
N GLY A 319 -1.72 4.12 -30.86
CA GLY A 319 -1.28 2.99 -31.65
C GLY A 319 -2.39 1.95 -31.80
N GLU A 320 -2.08 0.67 -31.79
CA GLU A 320 -3.06 -0.44 -31.91
C GLU A 320 -4.13 -0.47 -30.80
N ASN A 321 -4.01 0.39 -29.78
CA ASN A 321 -4.90 0.53 -28.62
C ASN A 321 -5.77 1.80 -28.67
N ASP A 322 -5.99 2.39 -29.83
CA ASP A 322 -6.87 3.56 -29.97
C ASP A 322 -8.26 3.24 -29.39
N GLY A 323 -8.69 4.03 -28.40
CA GLY A 323 -9.92 3.81 -27.64
C GLY A 323 -9.83 2.74 -26.53
N ALA A 324 -8.65 2.23 -26.20
CA ALA A 324 -8.48 1.27 -25.11
C ALA A 324 -8.68 1.92 -23.73
N LYS A 325 -9.45 1.25 -22.87
CA LYS A 325 -9.68 1.64 -21.48
C LYS A 325 -8.67 0.95 -20.58
N ILE A 326 -7.56 1.63 -20.30
CA ILE A 326 -6.47 1.06 -19.50
C ILE A 326 -6.62 1.44 -18.02
N ALA A 327 -6.90 0.45 -17.19
CA ALA A 327 -6.88 0.56 -15.74
C ALA A 327 -5.49 0.23 -15.18
N ARG A 328 -5.17 0.80 -14.00
CA ARG A 328 -3.96 0.51 -13.24
C ARG A 328 -4.34 0.00 -11.85
N ASN A 329 -3.88 -1.19 -11.49
CA ASN A 329 -4.16 -1.81 -10.20
C ASN A 329 -2.88 -1.99 -9.38
N THR A 330 -2.95 -1.78 -8.07
CA THR A 330 -1.80 -1.97 -7.16
C THR A 330 -2.27 -2.25 -5.74
N LEU A 331 -1.39 -2.87 -4.93
CA LEU A 331 -1.60 -3.10 -3.51
C LEU A 331 -0.49 -2.42 -2.71
N ALA A 332 -0.87 -1.74 -1.63
CA ALA A 332 0.01 -1.23 -0.59
C ALA A 332 -0.36 -1.86 0.75
N VAL A 333 0.63 -2.33 1.50
CA VAL A 333 0.46 -2.90 2.86
C VAL A 333 1.24 -2.03 3.84
N PHE A 334 0.52 -1.27 4.66
CA PHE A 334 1.06 -0.34 5.64
C PHE A 334 1.27 -1.07 6.96
N THR A 335 2.51 -1.44 7.30
CA THR A 335 2.82 -2.07 8.59
C THR A 335 2.83 -1.00 9.68
N GLN A 336 1.67 -0.80 10.27
CA GLN A 336 1.48 0.21 11.33
C GLN A 336 1.73 -0.41 12.70
N PRO A 337 2.36 0.30 13.67
CA PRO A 337 2.42 -0.15 15.06
C PRO A 337 1.03 -0.33 15.65
N ASN A 338 0.85 -1.18 16.66
CA ASN A 338 -0.36 -1.14 17.48
C ASN A 338 -0.52 0.24 18.13
N LEU A 339 -1.75 0.65 18.41
CA LEU A 339 -2.03 2.01 18.88
C LEU A 339 -1.27 2.37 20.17
N GLY A 340 -1.05 1.41 21.06
CA GLY A 340 -0.28 1.61 22.29
C GLY A 340 1.24 1.44 22.18
N GLU A 341 1.77 1.07 20.99
CA GLU A 341 3.22 0.95 20.80
C GLU A 341 3.88 2.34 20.78
N ILE A 342 5.01 2.47 21.48
CA ILE A 342 5.74 3.73 21.55
C ILE A 342 6.55 3.95 20.28
N VAL A 343 6.26 5.02 19.56
CA VAL A 343 6.99 5.38 18.34
C VAL A 343 8.04 6.47 18.56
N ASP A 344 7.91 7.26 19.61
CA ASP A 344 8.92 8.23 20.04
C ASP A 344 9.38 7.88 21.44
N LEU A 345 10.56 7.22 21.54
CA LEU A 345 11.12 6.73 22.80
C LEU A 345 11.61 7.86 23.73
N ASP A 346 11.90 9.04 23.19
CA ASP A 346 12.40 10.17 23.98
C ASP A 346 11.24 10.97 24.61
N GLN A 347 10.08 11.00 23.96
CA GLN A 347 8.89 11.74 24.38
C GLN A 347 7.78 10.82 24.92
N ASP A 348 7.98 9.49 24.87
CA ASP A 348 7.00 8.47 25.29
C ASP A 348 5.66 8.60 24.54
N ILE A 349 5.73 8.91 23.21
CA ILE A 349 4.54 9.08 22.36
C ILE A 349 4.15 7.74 21.75
N SER A 350 2.92 7.32 21.98
CA SER A 350 2.33 6.13 21.35
C SER A 350 1.97 6.39 19.88
N PHE A 351 1.84 5.30 19.10
CA PHE A 351 1.35 5.40 17.72
C PHE A 351 -0.05 6.01 17.65
N GLY A 352 -0.93 5.69 18.61
CA GLY A 352 -2.28 6.24 18.68
C GLY A 352 -2.28 7.77 18.85
N GLU A 353 -1.44 8.30 19.73
CA GLU A 353 -1.27 9.75 19.90
C GLU A 353 -0.68 10.41 18.66
N PHE A 354 0.35 9.79 18.07
CA PHE A 354 0.95 10.25 16.83
C PHE A 354 -0.07 10.29 15.67
N ALA A 355 -0.84 9.22 15.45
CA ALA A 355 -1.85 9.12 14.41
C ALA A 355 -2.98 10.15 14.59
N ARG A 356 -3.41 10.40 15.84
CA ARG A 356 -4.42 11.44 16.14
C ARG A 356 -3.93 12.82 15.77
N GLY A 357 -2.69 13.17 16.11
CA GLY A 357 -2.09 14.45 15.75
C GLY A 357 -2.03 14.70 14.23
N ILE A 358 -1.90 13.66 13.42
CA ILE A 358 -1.94 13.74 11.95
C ILE A 358 -3.37 14.00 11.45
N VAL A 359 -4.36 13.27 11.97
CA VAL A 359 -5.76 13.45 11.60
C VAL A 359 -6.22 14.87 11.91
N GLU A 360 -5.88 15.40 13.07
CA GLU A 360 -6.21 16.77 13.46
C GLU A 360 -5.58 17.82 12.53
N LYS A 361 -4.32 17.67 12.15
CA LYS A 361 -3.65 18.57 11.20
C LYS A 361 -4.29 18.57 9.80
N ASN A 362 -4.87 17.43 9.38
CA ASN A 362 -5.48 17.30 8.05
C ASN A 362 -6.97 17.66 8.03
N THR A 363 -7.62 17.73 9.19
CA THR A 363 -9.06 18.09 9.30
C THR A 363 -9.32 19.55 9.67
N THR A 364 -8.32 20.29 10.09
CA THR A 364 -8.43 21.70 10.48
C THR A 364 -8.21 22.69 9.32
N LYS A 365 -8.35 22.24 8.08
CA LYS A 365 -8.28 23.12 6.90
C LYS A 365 -9.59 23.17 6.15
#